data_c748f00cef1b797f265cfc247aedf035
#
_entry.id   c748f00cef1b797f265cfc247aedf035
#
_cell.length_a   1.000
_cell.length_b   1.000
_cell.length_c   1.000
_cell.angle_alpha   90.00
_cell.angle_beta   90.00
_cell.angle_gamma   90.00
#
_symmetry.space_group_name_H-M   'P 1'
#
loop_
_entity.id
_entity.type
_entity.pdbx_description
1 polymer ?
#
loop_
_entity_poly.entity_id
_entity_poly.type
_entity_poly.pdbx_seq_one_letter_code
_entity_poly.pdbx_strand_id
1 'polypeptide(L)'
;MKIAMILTTMLVGTISGAQNGADEAAIRDILKEEVAAWNKGDANAYSRHFAEDGTFTNLLGMFFQGREAFRERHEQIFHGAYRGSTKQLDIVSLRFVRLDVAIVESLQTVSGFQKLLPGTSADAKGRLRTRLLQVLVKDGGEWKIAAYHNVDVKSGVQTPEPQ
;
A
#
# COMPACT_ATOMS: atom_id res chain seq x y z
N MET A 1 -29.13 56.60 0.82
CA MET A 1 -28.30 55.61 1.54
C MET A 1 -28.33 54.33 0.71
N LYS A 2 -27.28 54.04 -0.11
CA LYS A 2 -27.20 52.85 -0.94
C LYS A 2 -26.32 51.81 -0.21
N ILE A 3 -26.92 50.69 0.19
CA ILE A 3 -26.21 49.58 0.83
C ILE A 3 -25.60 48.75 -0.31
N ALA A 4 -24.28 48.72 -0.39
CA ALA A 4 -23.56 47.85 -1.30
C ALA A 4 -23.49 46.43 -0.65
N MET A 5 -24.16 45.48 -1.28
CA MET A 5 -24.13 44.09 -0.91
C MET A 5 -22.88 43.47 -1.55
N ILE A 6 -21.87 43.18 -0.73
CA ILE A 6 -20.65 42.48 -1.17
C ILE A 6 -20.99 41.00 -1.25
N LEU A 7 -21.02 40.50 -2.48
CA LEU A 7 -21.19 39.06 -2.76
C LEU A 7 -19.82 38.38 -2.60
N THR A 8 -19.58 37.73 -1.44
CA THR A 8 -18.40 36.92 -1.23
C THR A 8 -18.67 35.53 -1.84
N THR A 9 -18.21 35.34 -3.07
CA THR A 9 -18.30 34.03 -3.75
C THR A 9 -17.26 33.12 -3.14
N MET A 10 -17.71 32.08 -2.41
CA MET A 10 -16.83 31.04 -1.86
C MET A 10 -16.24 30.18 -2.98
N LEU A 11 -14.93 30.26 -3.17
CA LEU A 11 -14.14 29.45 -4.09
C LEU A 11 -13.73 28.13 -3.38
N VAL A 12 -14.71 27.34 -2.93
CA VAL A 12 -14.44 26.11 -2.13
C VAL A 12 -14.24 24.86 -3.00
N GLY A 13 -14.73 24.86 -4.24
CA GLY A 13 -14.74 23.62 -5.06
C GLY A 13 -13.41 23.26 -5.74
N THR A 14 -12.58 24.25 -6.08
CA THR A 14 -11.34 24.02 -6.86
C THR A 14 -10.15 23.57 -6.01
N ILE A 15 -10.10 23.93 -4.73
CA ILE A 15 -9.02 23.56 -3.82
C ILE A 15 -9.11 22.07 -3.47
N SER A 16 -10.31 21.51 -3.29
CA SER A 16 -10.51 20.11 -2.94
C SER A 16 -10.06 19.14 -4.05
N GLY A 17 -10.31 19.45 -5.32
CA GLY A 17 -9.90 18.61 -6.44
C GLY A 17 -8.38 18.59 -6.67
N ALA A 18 -7.72 19.75 -6.56
CA ALA A 18 -6.27 19.84 -6.68
C ALA A 18 -5.54 19.15 -5.51
N GLN A 19 -6.06 19.29 -4.29
CA GLN A 19 -5.50 18.61 -3.12
C GLN A 19 -5.61 17.09 -3.24
N ASN A 20 -6.76 16.57 -3.68
CA ASN A 20 -6.94 15.13 -3.89
C ASN A 20 -5.97 14.59 -4.96
N GLY A 21 -5.71 15.33 -6.04
CA GLY A 21 -4.76 14.93 -7.06
C GLY A 21 -3.32 14.85 -6.54
N ALA A 22 -2.89 15.82 -5.74
CA ALA A 22 -1.56 15.81 -5.12
C ALA A 22 -1.42 14.67 -4.09
N ASP A 23 -2.45 14.44 -3.28
CA ASP A 23 -2.47 13.37 -2.30
C ASP A 23 -2.49 11.97 -2.96
N GLU A 24 -3.24 11.81 -4.05
CA GLU A 24 -3.22 10.58 -4.83
C GLU A 24 -1.82 10.31 -5.42
N ALA A 25 -1.17 11.31 -5.97
CA ALA A 25 0.18 11.19 -6.50
C ALA A 25 1.17 10.78 -5.40
N ALA A 26 1.11 11.41 -4.23
CA ALA A 26 1.96 11.07 -3.09
C ALA A 26 1.77 9.60 -2.63
N ILE A 27 0.53 9.14 -2.56
CA ILE A 27 0.23 7.74 -2.20
C ILE A 27 0.78 6.78 -3.28
N ARG A 28 0.59 7.08 -4.56
CA ARG A 28 1.13 6.26 -5.66
C ARG A 28 2.66 6.19 -5.63
N ASP A 29 3.33 7.26 -5.23
CA ASP A 29 4.79 7.28 -5.10
C ASP A 29 5.25 6.44 -3.91
N ILE A 30 4.56 6.46 -2.77
CA ILE A 30 4.81 5.53 -1.65
C ILE A 30 4.77 4.07 -2.13
N LEU A 31 3.74 3.69 -2.89
CA LEU A 31 3.61 2.32 -3.40
C LEU A 31 4.74 1.94 -4.37
N LYS A 32 5.18 2.87 -5.23
CA LYS A 32 6.34 2.65 -6.11
C LYS A 32 7.63 2.48 -5.30
N GLU A 33 7.83 3.28 -4.25
CA GLU A 33 8.97 3.17 -3.36
C GLU A 33 8.98 1.83 -2.62
N GLU A 34 7.83 1.34 -2.13
CA GLU A 34 7.71 0.00 -1.54
C GLU A 34 8.13 -1.09 -2.54
N VAL A 35 7.65 -1.04 -3.78
CA VAL A 35 8.04 -2.01 -4.82
C VAL A 35 9.54 -1.95 -5.11
N ALA A 36 10.09 -0.75 -5.23
CA ALA A 36 11.53 -0.56 -5.46
C ALA A 36 12.38 -1.08 -4.29
N ALA A 37 11.93 -0.85 -3.06
CA ALA A 37 12.59 -1.34 -1.85
C ALA A 37 12.54 -2.88 -1.75
N TRP A 38 11.38 -3.49 -2.04
CA TRP A 38 11.27 -4.95 -2.14
C TRP A 38 12.28 -5.54 -3.14
N ASN A 39 12.32 -4.98 -4.34
CA ASN A 39 13.17 -5.47 -5.44
C ASN A 39 14.67 -5.30 -5.15
N LYS A 40 15.02 -4.46 -4.17
CA LYS A 40 16.38 -4.33 -3.63
C LYS A 40 16.64 -5.21 -2.41
N GLY A 41 15.59 -5.77 -1.79
CA GLY A 41 15.69 -6.46 -0.51
C GLY A 41 16.01 -5.52 0.67
N ASP A 42 15.59 -4.26 0.58
CA ASP A 42 15.87 -3.23 1.58
C ASP A 42 14.68 -3.04 2.52
N ALA A 43 14.74 -3.69 3.68
CA ALA A 43 13.67 -3.64 4.69
C ALA A 43 13.53 -2.25 5.33
N ASN A 44 14.62 -1.46 5.42
CA ASN A 44 14.55 -0.11 5.96
C ASN A 44 13.78 0.82 5.01
N ALA A 45 14.10 0.77 3.73
CA ALA A 45 13.37 1.53 2.71
C ALA A 45 11.91 1.05 2.59
N TYR A 46 11.66 -0.26 2.69
CA TYR A 46 10.33 -0.86 2.61
C TYR A 46 9.41 -0.42 3.75
N SER A 47 9.95 -0.21 4.95
CA SER A 47 9.21 0.21 6.14
C SER A 47 9.13 1.74 6.33
N ARG A 48 9.76 2.52 5.46
CA ARG A 48 9.90 3.99 5.63
C ARG A 48 8.57 4.70 5.86
N HIS A 49 7.57 4.34 5.08
CA HIS A 49 6.24 4.97 5.12
C HIS A 49 5.25 4.26 6.05
N PHE A 50 5.69 3.21 6.75
CA PHE A 50 4.84 2.53 7.72
C PHE A 50 4.72 3.40 8.98
N ALA A 51 3.50 3.55 9.52
CA ALA A 51 3.25 4.32 10.74
C ALA A 51 3.94 3.65 11.95
N GLU A 52 4.34 4.46 12.94
CA GLU A 52 5.02 3.94 14.15
C GLU A 52 4.16 2.92 14.90
N ASP A 53 2.84 3.13 14.91
CA ASP A 53 1.83 2.27 15.53
C ASP A 53 1.04 1.42 14.52
N GLY A 54 1.47 1.42 13.26
CA GLY A 54 0.79 0.71 12.17
C GLY A 54 0.66 -0.79 12.42
N THR A 55 -0.31 -1.42 11.77
CA THR A 55 -0.59 -2.85 11.92
C THR A 55 -0.33 -3.61 10.62
N PHE A 56 0.22 -4.81 10.74
CA PHE A 56 0.50 -5.69 9.61
C PHE A 56 -0.03 -7.10 9.87
N THR A 57 -0.90 -7.58 8.99
CA THR A 57 -1.30 -8.99 8.92
C THR A 57 -0.77 -9.59 7.63
N ASN A 58 0.06 -10.61 7.75
CA ASN A 58 0.65 -11.29 6.59
C ASN A 58 -0.27 -12.39 6.03
N LEU A 59 0.15 -13.00 4.89
CA LEU A 59 -0.65 -14.05 4.23
C LEU A 59 -0.81 -15.35 5.06
N LEU A 60 -0.09 -15.52 6.16
CA LEU A 60 -0.23 -16.64 7.08
C LEU A 60 -1.14 -16.33 8.28
N GLY A 61 -1.72 -15.11 8.31
CA GLY A 61 -2.54 -14.62 9.42
C GLY A 61 -1.73 -14.15 10.63
N MET A 62 -0.40 -14.04 10.52
CA MET A 62 0.42 -13.51 11.62
C MET A 62 0.23 -11.99 11.70
N PHE A 63 0.01 -11.50 12.92
CA PHE A 63 -0.19 -10.09 13.21
C PHE A 63 1.06 -9.48 13.85
N PHE A 64 1.39 -8.28 13.40
CA PHE A 64 2.51 -7.47 13.89
C PHE A 64 2.03 -6.04 14.10
N GLN A 65 2.56 -5.37 15.11
CA GLN A 65 2.27 -3.97 15.40
C GLN A 65 3.56 -3.16 15.52
N GLY A 66 3.53 -1.99 14.90
CA GLY A 66 4.63 -1.05 14.88
C GLY A 66 5.56 -1.20 13.69
N ARG A 67 6.18 -0.06 13.29
CA ARG A 67 7.09 0.01 12.14
C ARG A 67 8.31 -0.87 12.31
N GLU A 68 8.86 -0.97 13.50
CA GLU A 68 10.05 -1.80 13.75
C GLU A 68 9.73 -3.29 13.56
N ALA A 69 8.62 -3.78 14.10
CA ALA A 69 8.20 -5.18 13.91
C ALA A 69 7.92 -5.49 12.43
N PHE A 70 7.35 -4.52 11.69
CA PHE A 70 7.16 -4.62 10.23
C PHE A 70 8.50 -4.70 9.51
N ARG A 71 9.47 -3.85 9.86
CA ARG A 71 10.82 -3.83 9.29
C ARG A 71 11.56 -5.15 9.55
N GLU A 72 11.60 -5.61 10.81
CA GLU A 72 12.26 -6.86 11.19
C GLU A 72 11.66 -8.07 10.47
N ARG A 73 10.34 -8.09 10.33
CA ARG A 73 9.67 -9.17 9.59
C ARG A 73 10.09 -9.18 8.13
N HIS A 74 10.22 -8.03 7.48
CA HIS A 74 10.64 -7.95 6.08
C HIS A 74 12.14 -8.23 5.92
N GLU A 75 12.97 -7.89 6.89
CA GLU A 75 14.37 -8.33 6.94
C GLU A 75 14.48 -9.86 6.86
N GLN A 76 13.68 -10.58 7.68
CA GLN A 76 13.62 -12.04 7.65
C GLN A 76 13.11 -12.58 6.30
N ILE A 77 12.13 -11.91 5.70
CA ILE A 77 11.57 -12.26 4.39
C ILE A 77 12.64 -12.14 3.30
N PHE A 78 13.37 -11.03 3.25
CA PHE A 78 14.37 -10.74 2.24
C PHE A 78 15.63 -11.61 2.35
N HIS A 79 16.00 -12.04 3.55
CA HIS A 79 17.10 -12.98 3.77
C HIS A 79 16.68 -14.46 3.71
N GLY A 80 15.38 -14.72 3.71
CA GLY A 80 14.79 -16.06 3.74
C GLY A 80 14.17 -16.50 2.41
N ALA A 81 12.90 -16.93 2.49
CA ALA A 81 12.16 -17.54 1.38
C ALA A 81 12.04 -16.65 0.13
N TYR A 82 12.06 -15.34 0.30
CA TYR A 82 11.90 -14.36 -0.81
C TYR A 82 13.19 -13.64 -1.19
N ARG A 83 14.36 -14.16 -0.78
CA ARG A 83 15.65 -13.58 -1.16
C ARG A 83 15.78 -13.51 -2.68
N GLY A 84 16.06 -12.31 -3.20
CA GLY A 84 16.24 -12.05 -4.63
C GLY A 84 14.96 -12.09 -5.45
N SER A 85 13.79 -12.17 -4.81
CA SER A 85 12.51 -12.09 -5.51
C SER A 85 12.22 -10.70 -6.04
N THR A 86 11.37 -10.64 -7.06
CA THR A 86 10.85 -9.40 -7.61
C THR A 86 9.36 -9.28 -7.35
N LYS A 87 8.91 -8.07 -7.06
CA LYS A 87 7.51 -7.70 -6.82
C LYS A 87 7.04 -6.76 -7.91
N GLN A 88 5.82 -6.98 -8.38
CA GLN A 88 4.99 -6.03 -9.11
C GLN A 88 3.73 -5.75 -8.30
N LEU A 89 3.20 -4.53 -8.42
CA LEU A 89 1.99 -4.09 -7.73
C LEU A 89 1.11 -3.35 -8.72
N ASP A 90 -0.12 -3.84 -8.90
CA ASP A 90 -1.14 -3.23 -9.72
C ASP A 90 -2.25 -2.69 -8.81
N ILE A 91 -2.48 -1.38 -8.85
CA ILE A 91 -3.54 -0.75 -8.06
C ILE A 91 -4.89 -1.11 -8.67
N VAL A 92 -5.75 -1.74 -7.88
CA VAL A 92 -7.14 -2.08 -8.26
C VAL A 92 -8.08 -0.93 -7.92
N SER A 93 -7.90 -0.32 -6.75
CA SER A 93 -8.63 0.89 -6.37
C SER A 93 -7.83 1.75 -5.40
N LEU A 94 -7.95 3.05 -5.52
CA LEU A 94 -7.49 4.04 -4.55
C LEU A 94 -8.64 5.00 -4.31
N ARG A 95 -9.08 5.12 -3.07
CA ARG A 95 -10.19 6.00 -2.70
C ARG A 95 -9.93 6.71 -1.39
N PHE A 96 -10.26 7.97 -1.34
CA PHE A 96 -10.27 8.75 -0.10
C PHE A 96 -11.60 8.53 0.61
N VAL A 97 -11.56 8.08 1.87
CA VAL A 97 -12.73 7.97 2.74
C VAL A 97 -12.90 9.21 3.60
N ARG A 98 -11.79 9.94 3.79
CA ARG A 98 -11.70 11.28 4.38
C ARG A 98 -10.57 12.03 3.69
N LEU A 99 -10.42 13.33 3.94
CA LEU A 99 -9.33 14.14 3.39
C LEU A 99 -7.93 13.67 3.87
N ASP A 100 -7.90 13.01 5.00
CA ASP A 100 -6.71 12.51 5.69
C ASP A 100 -6.63 10.98 5.78
N VAL A 101 -7.56 10.24 5.11
CA VAL A 101 -7.59 8.77 5.13
C VAL A 101 -7.88 8.23 3.74
N ALA A 102 -7.01 7.39 3.24
CA ALA A 102 -7.16 6.68 1.97
C ALA A 102 -7.13 5.15 2.18
N ILE A 103 -7.87 4.45 1.35
CA ILE A 103 -7.81 2.99 1.23
C ILE A 103 -7.30 2.64 -0.15
N VAL A 104 -6.28 1.79 -0.20
CA VAL A 104 -5.71 1.25 -1.44
C VAL A 104 -5.89 -0.26 -1.45
N GLU A 105 -6.49 -0.75 -2.50
CA GLU A 105 -6.55 -2.16 -2.86
C GLU A 105 -5.61 -2.42 -4.03
N SER A 106 -4.75 -3.40 -3.90
CA SER A 106 -3.81 -3.76 -4.96
C SER A 106 -3.69 -5.27 -5.14
N LEU A 107 -3.30 -5.67 -6.34
CA LEU A 107 -2.90 -7.02 -6.66
C LEU A 107 -1.37 -7.04 -6.76
N GLN A 108 -0.74 -7.89 -5.96
CA GLN A 108 0.70 -8.07 -6.00
C GLN A 108 1.05 -9.37 -6.69
N THR A 109 2.13 -9.35 -7.45
CA THR A 109 2.74 -10.53 -8.06
C THR A 109 4.19 -10.61 -7.64
N VAL A 110 4.57 -11.71 -6.99
CA VAL A 110 5.97 -11.97 -6.57
C VAL A 110 6.51 -13.17 -7.34
N SER A 111 7.70 -13.02 -7.90
CA SER A 111 8.40 -14.05 -8.67
C SER A 111 9.87 -14.16 -8.27
N GLY A 112 10.54 -15.25 -8.64
CA GLY A 112 11.96 -15.46 -8.33
C GLY A 112 12.25 -15.77 -6.85
N PHE A 113 11.26 -16.16 -6.06
CA PHE A 113 11.45 -16.56 -4.66
C PHE A 113 12.12 -17.94 -4.57
N GLN A 114 12.81 -18.20 -3.44
CA GLN A 114 13.54 -19.46 -3.21
C GLN A 114 12.58 -20.62 -2.90
N LYS A 115 11.51 -20.35 -2.17
CA LYS A 115 10.46 -21.33 -1.84
C LYS A 115 9.16 -20.64 -1.49
N LEU A 116 8.05 -21.34 -1.71
CA LEU A 116 6.74 -20.91 -1.19
C LEU A 116 6.64 -21.11 0.31
N LEU A 117 5.91 -20.22 0.97
CA LEU A 117 5.53 -20.42 2.37
C LEU A 117 4.47 -21.53 2.48
N PRO A 118 4.43 -22.29 3.58
CA PRO A 118 3.39 -23.28 3.81
C PRO A 118 1.99 -22.69 3.66
N GLY A 119 1.10 -23.39 2.97
CA GLY A 119 -0.28 -22.96 2.75
C GLY A 119 -0.49 -21.92 1.66
N THR A 120 0.58 -21.39 1.04
CA THR A 120 0.47 -20.53 -0.15
C THR A 120 0.61 -21.33 -1.44
N SER A 121 0.16 -20.78 -2.56
CA SER A 121 0.22 -21.43 -3.86
C SER A 121 0.74 -20.49 -4.94
N ALA A 122 1.53 -21.04 -5.88
CA ALA A 122 1.91 -20.30 -7.08
C ALA A 122 0.85 -20.48 -8.16
N ASP A 123 0.74 -19.47 -9.03
CA ASP A 123 -0.05 -19.56 -10.26
C ASP A 123 0.65 -20.48 -11.30
N ALA A 124 -0.01 -20.67 -12.46
CA ALA A 124 0.52 -21.52 -13.55
C ALA A 124 1.87 -21.03 -14.11
N LYS A 125 2.28 -19.79 -13.83
CA LYS A 125 3.57 -19.20 -14.22
C LYS A 125 4.60 -19.24 -13.08
N GLY A 126 4.32 -19.94 -11.97
CA GLY A 126 5.21 -20.05 -10.82
C GLY A 126 5.29 -18.77 -9.98
N ARG A 127 4.31 -17.89 -10.03
CA ARG A 127 4.27 -16.62 -9.31
C ARG A 127 3.32 -16.70 -8.13
N LEU A 128 3.69 -16.13 -7.00
CA LEU A 128 2.79 -15.89 -5.89
C LEU A 128 1.96 -14.63 -6.18
N ARG A 129 0.63 -14.74 -6.09
CA ARG A 129 -0.28 -13.62 -6.23
C ARG A 129 -0.94 -13.34 -4.90
N THR A 130 -0.96 -12.09 -4.48
CA THR A 130 -1.61 -11.69 -3.23
C THR A 130 -2.47 -10.45 -3.45
N ARG A 131 -3.57 -10.37 -2.69
CA ARG A 131 -4.35 -9.14 -2.59
C ARG A 131 -3.95 -8.41 -1.33
N LEU A 132 -3.61 -7.15 -1.51
CA LEU A 132 -3.19 -6.28 -0.42
C LEU A 132 -4.19 -5.16 -0.25
N LEU A 133 -4.63 -4.96 0.99
CA LEU A 133 -5.34 -3.77 1.44
C LEU A 133 -4.41 -2.95 2.31
N GLN A 134 -4.25 -1.67 1.97
CA GLN A 134 -3.52 -0.70 2.77
C GLN A 134 -4.47 0.45 3.16
N VAL A 135 -4.44 0.82 4.42
CA VAL A 135 -5.06 2.05 4.92
C VAL A 135 -3.95 3.05 5.16
N LEU A 136 -4.01 4.18 4.48
CA LEU A 136 -3.06 5.27 4.66
C LEU A 136 -3.74 6.42 5.40
N VAL A 137 -3.00 7.03 6.32
CA VAL A 137 -3.42 8.21 7.06
C VAL A 137 -2.43 9.34 6.81
N LYS A 138 -2.94 10.56 6.74
CA LYS A 138 -2.12 11.77 6.59
C LYS A 138 -1.94 12.41 7.95
N ASP A 139 -0.72 12.42 8.43
CA ASP A 139 -0.33 13.03 9.70
C ASP A 139 0.81 14.01 9.48
N GLY A 140 0.71 15.21 10.02
CA GLY A 140 1.72 16.27 9.82
C GLY A 140 1.98 16.63 8.35
N GLY A 141 1.04 16.36 7.44
CA GLY A 141 1.18 16.59 6.01
C GLY A 141 1.78 15.41 5.23
N GLU A 142 2.23 14.35 5.89
CA GLU A 142 2.81 13.14 5.30
C GLU A 142 1.84 11.96 5.34
N TRP A 143 1.78 11.19 4.25
CA TRP A 143 1.01 9.94 4.21
C TRP A 143 1.82 8.80 4.82
N LYS A 144 1.19 8.04 5.74
CA LYS A 144 1.77 6.85 6.38
C LYS A 144 0.82 5.67 6.26
N ILE A 145 1.37 4.47 6.12
CA ILE A 145 0.60 3.23 6.10
C ILE A 145 0.25 2.85 7.54
N ALA A 146 -1.02 3.00 7.90
CA ALA A 146 -1.54 2.69 9.24
C ALA A 146 -1.97 1.22 9.36
N ALA A 147 -2.42 0.60 8.26
CA ALA A 147 -2.75 -0.82 8.24
C ALA A 147 -2.32 -1.45 6.91
N TYR A 148 -1.81 -2.68 7.00
CA TYR A 148 -1.35 -3.47 5.87
C TYR A 148 -1.88 -4.91 6.05
N HIS A 149 -2.82 -5.32 5.20
CA HIS A 149 -3.46 -6.63 5.30
C HIS A 149 -3.32 -7.39 3.99
N ASN A 150 -2.60 -8.51 4.02
CA ASN A 150 -2.26 -9.27 2.82
C ASN A 150 -2.96 -10.64 2.83
N VAL A 151 -3.51 -11.03 1.68
CA VAL A 151 -4.23 -12.28 1.49
C VAL A 151 -3.68 -13.01 0.27
N ASP A 152 -3.41 -14.31 0.41
CA ASP A 152 -3.00 -15.18 -0.70
C ASP A 152 -4.16 -15.40 -1.69
N VAL A 153 -3.90 -15.15 -2.98
CA VAL A 153 -4.85 -15.46 -4.05
C VAL A 153 -4.62 -16.89 -4.52
N LYS A 154 -5.51 -17.78 -4.09
CA LYS A 154 -5.41 -19.20 -4.42
C LYS A 154 -5.45 -19.45 -5.92
N SER A 155 -4.74 -20.50 -6.36
CA SER A 155 -4.75 -20.92 -7.77
C SER A 155 -6.18 -21.16 -8.27
N GLY A 156 -6.49 -20.71 -9.48
CA GLY A 156 -7.82 -20.83 -10.07
C GLY A 156 -8.86 -19.78 -9.64
N VAL A 157 -8.52 -18.92 -8.66
CA VAL A 157 -9.38 -17.79 -8.28
C VAL A 157 -9.21 -16.66 -9.30
N GLN A 158 -10.33 -16.24 -9.88
CA GLN A 158 -10.37 -15.03 -10.71
C GLN A 158 -10.28 -13.79 -9.82
N THR A 159 -9.41 -12.87 -10.17
CA THR A 159 -9.29 -11.57 -9.51
C THR A 159 -9.74 -10.48 -10.48
N PRO A 160 -10.43 -9.42 -10.00
CA PRO A 160 -10.72 -8.28 -10.85
C PRO A 160 -9.42 -7.74 -11.46
N GLU A 161 -9.48 -7.36 -12.73
CA GLU A 161 -8.36 -6.70 -13.40
C GLU A 161 -8.15 -5.30 -12.79
N PRO A 162 -6.92 -4.80 -12.74
CA PRO A 162 -6.61 -3.42 -12.38
C PRO A 162 -7.34 -2.45 -13.32
N GLN A 163 -7.82 -1.33 -12.76
CA GLN A 163 -8.46 -0.26 -13.51
C GLN A 163 -7.42 0.72 -14.07
#